data_f22696769bd9d774e4aae0ba94914436
#
_entry.id   f22696769bd9d774e4aae0ba94914436
#
_cell.length_a   1.000
_cell.length_b   1.000
_cell.length_c   1.000
_cell.angle_alpha   90.00
_cell.angle_beta   90.00
_cell.angle_gamma   90.00
#
_symmetry.space_group_name_H-M   'P 1'
#
loop_
_entity.id
_entity.type
_entity.pdbx_description
1 polymer ?
#
loop_
_entity_poly.entity_id
_entity_poly.type
_entity_poly.pdbx_seq_one_letter_code
_entity_poly.pdbx_strand_id
1 'polypeptide(L)'
;KYDLYTNVGENYISQGYKFQESFEKDIFPTFKYNVAGVNIEKTICMEHGKEVVGICYKIKNIDKHSLLTLAPIVNFRDFHSMSTNHDFNIKQQINNTKVKIIVDENQENPIYMYVSDGKYIEHKNNIFKDMFYIEEQKRGFYPKENHSVVGVYEINLQPNEEKTIFFTCGLESNIENANVENMLKNEKNRIQKIIQNAEVSTKTEFETELIKATDQFVVYRPAFELHTLIAGYPWFLDWGRDSLLSLEGLLLKTKRYDIAKEVLLTMAKNIKCGLVPNGYSEEDNKPLYNSVDASLLLFEQIQKYLNYTGDYEFVKEHIYDKLKKIIENYKNGIDLDDNNIKLDKDFLISSGTENTQNTWMDAKTYGIA
;
A
#
# COMPACT_ATOMS: atom_id res chain seq x y z
N LYS A 1 -34.74 -2.13 -8.77
CA LYS A 1 -33.40 -2.36 -8.18
C LYS A 1 -32.36 -1.97 -9.22
N TYR A 2 -31.34 -1.25 -8.80
CA TYR A 2 -30.19 -0.85 -9.61
C TYR A 2 -28.92 -1.25 -8.88
N ASP A 3 -27.99 -1.90 -9.59
CA ASP A 3 -26.69 -2.27 -9.06
C ASP A 3 -25.66 -1.26 -9.57
N LEU A 4 -24.97 -0.57 -8.63
CA LEU A 4 -24.02 0.49 -8.97
C LEU A 4 -22.56 -0.03 -9.10
N TYR A 5 -22.34 -1.30 -8.82
CA TYR A 5 -21.03 -1.92 -9.02
C TYR A 5 -20.84 -2.32 -10.49
N THR A 6 -19.61 -2.29 -10.94
CA THR A 6 -19.19 -2.83 -12.24
C THR A 6 -18.25 -3.99 -11.99
N ASN A 7 -18.63 -5.16 -12.41
CA ASN A 7 -17.79 -6.35 -12.45
C ASN A 7 -17.71 -6.89 -13.87
N VAL A 8 -16.52 -7.21 -14.31
CA VAL A 8 -16.25 -7.87 -15.58
C VAL A 8 -16.20 -9.36 -15.29
N GLY A 9 -17.16 -10.11 -15.79
CA GLY A 9 -17.12 -11.57 -15.84
C GLY A 9 -16.53 -12.04 -17.16
N GLU A 10 -16.27 -13.32 -17.28
CA GLU A 10 -15.69 -13.90 -18.49
C GLU A 10 -16.57 -13.64 -19.74
N ASN A 11 -17.89 -13.66 -19.57
CA ASN A 11 -18.86 -13.51 -20.65
C ASN A 11 -19.89 -12.40 -20.42
N TYR A 12 -19.70 -11.56 -19.41
CA TYR A 12 -20.62 -10.46 -19.10
C TYR A 12 -19.91 -9.29 -18.41
N ILE A 13 -20.52 -8.12 -18.49
CA ILE A 13 -20.14 -6.94 -17.70
C ILE A 13 -21.39 -6.46 -16.98
N SER A 14 -21.34 -6.36 -15.66
CA SER A 14 -22.41 -5.70 -14.89
C SER A 14 -22.43 -4.21 -15.22
N GLN A 15 -23.62 -3.61 -15.26
CA GLN A 15 -23.83 -2.32 -15.91
C GLN A 15 -23.81 -1.13 -14.95
N GLY A 16 -23.22 -1.26 -13.76
CA GLY A 16 -23.13 -0.18 -12.77
C GLY A 16 -22.45 1.08 -13.30
N TYR A 17 -21.51 0.93 -14.22
CA TYR A 17 -20.82 2.05 -14.87
C TYR A 17 -21.77 3.01 -15.60
N LYS A 18 -22.95 2.56 -16.03
CA LYS A 18 -23.94 3.41 -16.71
C LYS A 18 -24.54 4.49 -15.80
N PHE A 19 -24.47 4.30 -14.49
CA PHE A 19 -24.98 5.23 -13.50
C PHE A 19 -23.89 6.14 -12.96
N GLN A 20 -22.63 5.91 -13.30
CA GLN A 20 -21.51 6.74 -12.89
C GLN A 20 -21.37 7.93 -13.81
N GLU A 21 -21.57 9.13 -13.27
CA GLU A 21 -21.44 10.39 -14.00
C GLU A 21 -20.01 10.88 -14.11
N SER A 22 -19.25 10.72 -13.01
CA SER A 22 -17.82 11.10 -12.96
C SER A 22 -17.00 10.24 -12.01
N PHE A 23 -15.70 10.26 -12.25
CA PHE A 23 -14.66 9.82 -11.34
C PHE A 23 -13.60 10.90 -11.27
N GLU A 24 -13.28 11.32 -10.08
CA GLU A 24 -12.24 12.32 -9.80
C GLU A 24 -11.22 11.68 -8.85
N LYS A 25 -9.94 11.83 -9.17
CA LYS A 25 -8.83 11.45 -8.29
C LYS A 25 -7.95 12.67 -8.09
N ASP A 26 -8.12 13.33 -6.96
CA ASP A 26 -7.17 14.31 -6.45
C ASP A 26 -6.37 13.65 -5.30
N ILE A 27 -6.62 14.00 -4.05
CA ILE A 27 -6.09 13.29 -2.88
C ILE A 27 -6.87 12.01 -2.64
N PHE A 28 -8.20 12.08 -2.84
CA PHE A 28 -9.11 10.95 -2.63
C PHE A 28 -9.81 10.55 -3.91
N PRO A 29 -10.00 9.24 -4.15
CA PRO A 29 -10.88 8.78 -5.21
C PRO A 29 -12.34 9.12 -4.84
N THR A 30 -13.02 9.85 -5.71
CA THR A 30 -14.42 10.25 -5.57
C THR A 30 -15.21 9.83 -6.78
N PHE A 31 -16.26 9.07 -6.55
CA PHE A 31 -17.18 8.57 -7.57
C PHE A 31 -18.53 9.27 -7.42
N LYS A 32 -19.12 9.75 -8.52
CA LYS A 32 -20.45 10.33 -8.53
C LYS A 32 -21.39 9.47 -9.37
N TYR A 33 -22.52 9.16 -8.80
CA TYR A 33 -23.56 8.34 -9.45
C TYR A 33 -24.90 9.08 -9.45
N ASN A 34 -25.66 8.84 -10.50
CA ASN A 34 -27.05 9.30 -10.59
C ASN A 34 -27.93 8.14 -11.08
N VAL A 35 -28.90 7.78 -10.29
CA VAL A 35 -29.83 6.70 -10.61
C VAL A 35 -31.22 6.96 -10.06
N ALA A 36 -32.20 7.02 -10.95
CA ALA A 36 -33.63 7.11 -10.61
C ALA A 36 -33.97 8.20 -9.58
N GLY A 37 -33.36 9.38 -9.68
CA GLY A 37 -33.58 10.51 -8.78
C GLY A 37 -32.75 10.46 -7.49
N VAL A 38 -31.78 9.53 -7.39
CA VAL A 38 -30.83 9.48 -6.28
C VAL A 38 -29.44 9.83 -6.79
N ASN A 39 -28.85 10.91 -6.26
CA ASN A 39 -27.46 11.28 -6.51
C ASN A 39 -26.61 10.80 -5.33
N ILE A 40 -25.49 10.17 -5.63
CA ILE A 40 -24.56 9.62 -4.63
C ILE A 40 -23.14 10.07 -4.98
N GLU A 41 -22.49 10.75 -4.03
CA GLU A 41 -21.04 11.00 -4.05
C GLU A 41 -20.38 10.08 -3.04
N LYS A 42 -19.48 9.20 -3.53
CA LYS A 42 -18.71 8.24 -2.73
C LYS A 42 -17.24 8.63 -2.73
N THR A 43 -16.71 9.04 -1.59
CA THR A 43 -15.29 9.37 -1.39
C THR A 43 -14.65 8.34 -0.46
N ILE A 44 -13.49 7.81 -0.85
CA ILE A 44 -12.75 6.78 -0.09
C ILE A 44 -11.48 7.40 0.47
N CYS A 45 -11.16 7.13 1.74
CA CYS A 45 -9.91 7.52 2.38
C CYS A 45 -9.38 6.41 3.30
N MET A 46 -8.11 6.50 3.64
CA MET A 46 -7.50 5.71 4.71
C MET A 46 -6.99 6.65 5.81
N GLU A 47 -7.03 6.21 7.06
CA GLU A 47 -6.42 6.95 8.15
C GLU A 47 -4.91 6.71 8.14
N HIS A 48 -4.13 7.79 8.02
CA HIS A 48 -2.68 7.68 7.95
C HIS A 48 -2.09 7.03 9.20
N GLY A 49 -1.25 6.01 9.01
CA GLY A 49 -0.62 5.25 10.09
C GLY A 49 -1.54 4.26 10.82
N LYS A 50 -2.74 3.99 10.27
CA LYS A 50 -3.68 3.01 10.82
C LYS A 50 -4.26 2.11 9.74
N GLU A 51 -4.70 0.94 10.15
CA GLU A 51 -5.35 -0.03 9.28
C GLU A 51 -6.87 0.20 9.25
N VAL A 52 -7.26 1.44 8.91
CA VAL A 52 -8.65 1.91 8.88
C VAL A 52 -8.96 2.59 7.55
N VAL A 53 -9.95 2.07 6.86
CA VAL A 53 -10.55 2.68 5.66
C VAL A 53 -11.84 3.37 6.06
N GLY A 54 -12.04 4.59 5.58
CA GLY A 54 -13.26 5.34 5.70
C GLY A 54 -13.87 5.63 4.33
N ILE A 55 -15.19 5.49 4.20
CA ILE A 55 -15.94 5.87 3.01
C ILE A 55 -17.03 6.85 3.41
N CYS A 56 -17.04 8.01 2.77
CA CYS A 56 -18.09 9.01 2.91
C CYS A 56 -19.05 8.91 1.73
N TYR A 57 -20.33 8.69 2.01
CA TYR A 57 -21.41 8.75 1.04
C TYR A 57 -22.23 10.02 1.30
N LYS A 58 -22.20 10.98 0.37
CA LYS A 58 -23.16 12.08 0.35
C LYS A 58 -24.27 11.75 -0.63
N ILE A 59 -25.49 11.75 -0.14
CA ILE A 59 -26.66 11.26 -0.88
C ILE A 59 -27.70 12.35 -0.93
N LYS A 60 -28.26 12.56 -2.13
CA LYS A 60 -29.44 13.41 -2.33
C LYS A 60 -30.51 12.59 -3.02
N ASN A 61 -31.60 12.34 -2.32
CA ASN A 61 -32.78 11.65 -2.82
C ASN A 61 -33.86 12.67 -3.19
N ILE A 62 -34.32 12.68 -4.45
CA ILE A 62 -35.20 13.75 -4.95
C ILE A 62 -36.67 13.38 -4.79
N ASP A 63 -37.12 12.24 -5.33
CA ASP A 63 -38.56 12.13 -5.59
C ASP A 63 -39.34 11.16 -4.69
N LYS A 64 -38.74 10.07 -4.24
CA LYS A 64 -39.46 8.93 -3.64
C LYS A 64 -38.65 8.19 -2.60
N HIS A 65 -39.34 7.43 -1.75
CA HIS A 65 -38.68 6.52 -0.86
C HIS A 65 -37.73 5.59 -1.63
N SER A 66 -36.49 5.54 -1.19
CA SER A 66 -35.45 4.71 -1.77
C SER A 66 -34.72 3.93 -0.69
N LEU A 67 -34.19 2.78 -1.04
CA LEU A 67 -33.34 1.95 -0.16
C LEU A 67 -31.94 1.88 -0.76
N LEU A 68 -30.96 2.42 -0.06
CA LEU A 68 -29.56 2.20 -0.36
C LEU A 68 -29.08 0.94 0.34
N THR A 69 -28.46 0.03 -0.42
CA THR A 69 -27.86 -1.19 0.11
C THR A 69 -26.34 -1.14 -0.11
N LEU A 70 -25.58 -1.20 0.98
CA LEU A 70 -24.12 -1.37 0.93
C LEU A 70 -23.81 -2.83 1.20
N ALA A 71 -23.10 -3.49 0.28
CA ALA A 71 -22.74 -4.89 0.38
C ALA A 71 -21.21 -5.03 0.44
N PRO A 72 -20.60 -5.02 1.62
CA PRO A 72 -19.17 -5.28 1.76
C PRO A 72 -18.87 -6.72 1.34
N ILE A 73 -17.84 -6.86 0.52
CA ILE A 73 -17.28 -8.16 0.16
C ILE A 73 -15.95 -8.33 0.89
N VAL A 74 -15.72 -9.52 1.43
CA VAL A 74 -14.55 -9.82 2.27
C VAL A 74 -13.78 -10.98 1.67
N ASN A 75 -12.47 -10.84 1.68
CA ASN A 75 -11.54 -11.92 1.40
C ASN A 75 -10.53 -12.04 2.55
N PHE A 76 -9.95 -13.22 2.72
CA PHE A 76 -8.93 -13.47 3.73
C PHE A 76 -7.89 -14.41 3.14
N ARG A 77 -6.85 -13.85 2.58
CA ARG A 77 -5.80 -14.57 1.86
C ARG A 77 -4.52 -13.76 1.80
N ASP A 78 -3.42 -14.42 1.52
CA ASP A 78 -2.19 -13.74 1.12
C ASP A 78 -2.42 -12.90 -0.14
N PHE A 79 -1.78 -11.72 -0.23
CA PHE A 79 -2.04 -10.79 -1.32
C PHE A 79 -1.50 -11.26 -2.68
N HIS A 80 -0.54 -12.20 -2.69
CA HIS A 80 -0.05 -12.86 -3.93
C HIS A 80 -0.92 -14.05 -4.36
N SER A 81 -1.87 -14.50 -3.56
CA SER A 81 -2.73 -15.62 -3.87
C SER A 81 -4.14 -15.19 -4.30
N MET A 82 -4.93 -16.13 -4.80
CA MET A 82 -6.32 -15.94 -5.19
C MET A 82 -7.21 -16.92 -4.43
N SER A 83 -8.32 -16.43 -3.88
CA SER A 83 -9.31 -17.28 -3.20
C SER A 83 -10.22 -17.95 -4.24
N THR A 84 -9.80 -19.09 -4.75
CA THR A 84 -10.55 -19.87 -5.76
C THR A 84 -11.57 -20.81 -5.13
N ASN A 85 -11.20 -21.43 -4.00
CA ASN A 85 -12.10 -22.22 -3.19
C ASN A 85 -12.54 -21.39 -1.99
N HIS A 86 -13.80 -21.49 -1.62
CA HIS A 86 -14.36 -20.70 -0.54
C HIS A 86 -14.51 -21.58 0.71
N ASP A 87 -13.38 -22.03 1.25
CA ASP A 87 -13.31 -23.07 2.25
C ASP A 87 -13.15 -22.56 3.70
N PHE A 88 -13.21 -21.23 3.91
CA PHE A 88 -13.07 -20.66 5.25
C PHE A 88 -14.41 -20.39 5.93
N ASN A 89 -14.46 -20.62 7.25
CA ASN A 89 -15.60 -20.32 8.08
C ASN A 89 -15.60 -18.87 8.52
N ILE A 90 -16.76 -18.21 8.42
CA ILE A 90 -16.95 -16.85 8.90
C ILE A 90 -17.88 -16.87 10.10
N LYS A 91 -17.40 -16.34 11.23
CA LYS A 91 -18.20 -16.04 12.41
C LYS A 91 -18.40 -14.55 12.53
N GLN A 92 -19.62 -14.11 12.81
CA GLN A 92 -19.95 -12.69 12.95
C GLN A 92 -20.44 -12.40 14.38
N GLN A 93 -19.99 -11.28 14.92
CA GLN A 93 -20.53 -10.69 16.15
C GLN A 93 -21.11 -9.34 15.79
N ILE A 94 -22.42 -9.19 15.94
CA ILE A 94 -23.18 -8.03 15.46
C ILE A 94 -23.65 -7.23 16.68
N ASN A 95 -23.35 -5.93 16.66
CA ASN A 95 -23.87 -4.97 17.62
C ASN A 95 -24.41 -3.76 16.84
N ASN A 96 -25.72 -3.73 16.60
CA ASN A 96 -26.37 -2.77 15.70
C ASN A 96 -25.74 -2.77 14.31
N THR A 97 -25.10 -1.65 13.94
CA THR A 97 -24.40 -1.49 12.66
C THR A 97 -22.90 -1.82 12.75
N LYS A 98 -22.38 -2.13 13.93
CA LYS A 98 -21.01 -2.61 14.10
C LYS A 98 -20.96 -4.13 13.96
N VAL A 99 -20.07 -4.59 13.12
CA VAL A 99 -19.87 -6.03 12.83
C VAL A 99 -18.40 -6.38 13.02
N LYS A 100 -18.15 -7.41 13.82
CA LYS A 100 -16.85 -8.06 13.91
C LYS A 100 -16.91 -9.37 13.12
N ILE A 101 -15.98 -9.56 12.21
CA ILE A 101 -15.83 -10.74 11.36
C ILE A 101 -14.57 -11.49 11.81
N ILE A 102 -14.72 -12.78 12.04
CA ILE A 102 -13.64 -13.69 12.39
C ILE A 102 -13.62 -14.78 11.34
N VAL A 103 -12.49 -14.95 10.68
CA VAL A 103 -12.29 -15.94 9.63
C VAL A 103 -11.45 -17.09 10.19
N ASP A 104 -11.89 -18.33 9.98
CA ASP A 104 -11.20 -19.57 10.39
C ASP A 104 -10.69 -19.56 11.85
N GLU A 105 -11.49 -18.98 12.76
CA GLU A 105 -11.16 -18.82 14.17
C GLU A 105 -9.94 -17.94 14.46
N ASN A 106 -9.41 -17.22 13.46
CA ASN A 106 -8.34 -16.25 13.66
C ASN A 106 -8.82 -15.07 14.50
N GLN A 107 -8.56 -15.13 15.80
CA GLN A 107 -8.94 -14.11 16.77
C GLN A 107 -7.96 -12.92 16.78
N GLU A 108 -6.77 -13.08 16.23
CA GLU A 108 -5.71 -12.08 16.26
C GLU A 108 -5.96 -10.96 15.25
N ASN A 109 -6.55 -11.31 14.08
CA ASN A 109 -6.80 -10.36 13.00
C ASN A 109 -8.28 -10.31 12.58
N PRO A 110 -9.22 -9.97 13.48
CA PRO A 110 -10.61 -9.82 13.12
C PRO A 110 -10.81 -8.55 12.28
N ILE A 111 -11.74 -8.61 11.34
CA ILE A 111 -12.16 -7.45 10.55
C ILE A 111 -13.34 -6.78 11.27
N TYR A 112 -13.28 -5.48 11.46
CA TYR A 112 -14.38 -4.70 12.00
C TYR A 112 -14.96 -3.82 10.91
N MET A 113 -16.30 -3.75 10.86
CA MET A 113 -17.04 -2.85 9.96
C MET A 113 -18.07 -2.08 10.78
N TYR A 114 -18.34 -0.85 10.36
CA TYR A 114 -19.36 -0.01 10.97
C TYR A 114 -19.97 0.93 9.92
N VAL A 115 -21.27 1.19 10.05
CA VAL A 115 -21.98 2.23 9.28
C VAL A 115 -22.69 3.16 10.27
N SER A 116 -22.59 4.47 10.00
CA SER A 116 -23.13 5.51 10.89
C SER A 116 -24.65 5.55 10.95
N ASP A 117 -25.36 4.94 9.98
CA ASP A 117 -26.84 4.88 9.93
C ASP A 117 -27.31 3.64 9.18
N GLY A 118 -28.51 3.16 9.49
CA GLY A 118 -29.15 2.05 8.83
C GLY A 118 -29.23 0.78 9.69
N LYS A 119 -29.41 -0.34 9.03
CA LYS A 119 -29.57 -1.66 9.65
C LYS A 119 -28.66 -2.67 8.96
N TYR A 120 -27.93 -3.46 9.73
CA TYR A 120 -27.20 -4.59 9.20
C TYR A 120 -28.07 -5.85 9.12
N ILE A 121 -27.97 -6.56 7.99
CA ILE A 121 -28.62 -7.84 7.74
C ILE A 121 -27.52 -8.87 7.45
N GLU A 122 -27.35 -9.82 8.33
CA GLU A 122 -26.37 -10.91 8.19
C GLU A 122 -26.72 -11.82 7.02
N HIS A 123 -25.72 -12.17 6.24
CA HIS A 123 -25.79 -13.27 5.27
C HIS A 123 -24.92 -14.42 5.74
N LYS A 124 -25.45 -15.65 5.63
CA LYS A 124 -24.69 -16.87 5.92
C LYS A 124 -24.31 -17.55 4.61
N ASN A 125 -23.01 -17.84 4.47
CA ASN A 125 -22.48 -18.58 3.31
C ASN A 125 -22.89 -18.00 1.95
N ASN A 126 -23.01 -16.68 1.85
CA ASN A 126 -23.27 -16.02 0.58
C ASN A 126 -21.94 -15.64 -0.08
N ILE A 127 -21.76 -16.05 -1.32
CA ILE A 127 -20.51 -15.92 -2.07
C ILE A 127 -20.75 -15.14 -3.35
N PHE A 128 -19.96 -14.10 -3.56
CA PHE A 128 -19.80 -13.44 -4.85
C PHE A 128 -18.77 -14.23 -5.65
N LYS A 129 -19.24 -15.01 -6.61
CA LYS A 129 -18.43 -15.97 -7.38
C LYS A 129 -17.83 -15.35 -8.63
N ASP A 130 -16.67 -15.87 -9.00
CA ASP A 130 -16.01 -15.64 -10.28
C ASP A 130 -15.82 -14.15 -10.61
N MET A 131 -15.43 -13.35 -9.59
CA MET A 131 -14.92 -12.01 -9.89
C MET A 131 -13.73 -12.16 -10.84
N PHE A 132 -13.78 -11.46 -11.96
CA PHE A 132 -12.83 -11.69 -13.04
C PHE A 132 -11.83 -10.53 -13.15
N TYR A 133 -10.54 -10.87 -13.16
CA TYR A 133 -9.44 -9.93 -13.26
C TYR A 133 -8.76 -10.05 -14.62
N ILE A 134 -9.13 -9.19 -15.55
CA ILE A 134 -8.65 -9.21 -16.93
C ILE A 134 -7.13 -9.01 -17.03
N GLU A 135 -6.53 -8.25 -16.11
CA GLU A 135 -5.08 -8.02 -16.11
C GLU A 135 -4.31 -9.25 -15.67
N GLU A 136 -4.85 -10.05 -14.75
CA GLU A 136 -4.25 -11.33 -14.37
C GLU A 136 -4.28 -12.31 -15.54
N GLN A 137 -5.40 -12.37 -16.28
CA GLN A 137 -5.51 -13.19 -17.49
C GLN A 137 -4.48 -12.78 -18.54
N LYS A 138 -4.30 -11.48 -18.80
CA LYS A 138 -3.32 -10.97 -19.77
C LYS A 138 -1.89 -11.35 -19.41
N ARG A 139 -1.62 -11.49 -18.12
CA ARG A 139 -0.31 -11.91 -17.58
C ARG A 139 -0.13 -13.43 -17.55
N GLY A 140 -1.12 -14.21 -17.94
CA GLY A 140 -1.10 -15.66 -17.95
C GLY A 140 -1.41 -16.31 -16.60
N PHE A 141 -1.93 -15.56 -15.61
CA PHE A 141 -2.37 -16.07 -14.33
C PHE A 141 -3.85 -16.46 -14.32
N TYR A 142 -4.25 -17.23 -13.30
CA TYR A 142 -5.65 -17.56 -13.11
C TYR A 142 -6.46 -16.31 -12.73
N PRO A 143 -7.53 -15.97 -13.47
CA PRO A 143 -8.14 -14.65 -13.37
C PRO A 143 -9.41 -14.58 -12.52
N LYS A 144 -9.82 -15.64 -11.82
CA LYS A 144 -11.10 -15.68 -11.12
C LYS A 144 -10.89 -15.81 -9.62
N GLU A 145 -11.71 -15.09 -8.85
CA GLU A 145 -11.68 -15.10 -7.41
C GLU A 145 -13.09 -15.08 -6.81
N ASN A 146 -13.26 -15.76 -5.68
CA ASN A 146 -14.49 -15.78 -4.90
C ASN A 146 -14.36 -14.90 -3.65
N HIS A 147 -15.42 -14.17 -3.31
CA HIS A 147 -15.47 -13.33 -2.11
C HIS A 147 -16.67 -13.65 -1.25
N SER A 148 -16.54 -13.53 0.07
CA SER A 148 -17.67 -13.63 0.99
C SER A 148 -18.51 -12.37 0.98
N VAL A 149 -19.81 -12.50 0.83
CA VAL A 149 -20.79 -11.44 1.08
C VAL A 149 -21.37 -11.67 2.48
N VAL A 150 -20.72 -11.12 3.47
CA VAL A 150 -21.00 -11.38 4.90
C VAL A 150 -22.35 -10.82 5.36
N GLY A 151 -22.85 -9.82 4.66
CA GLY A 151 -24.13 -9.19 4.93
C GLY A 151 -24.27 -7.89 4.14
N VAL A 152 -25.34 -7.18 4.41
CA VAL A 152 -25.64 -5.89 3.79
C VAL A 152 -26.09 -4.88 4.83
N TYR A 153 -25.77 -3.61 4.58
CA TYR A 153 -26.33 -2.48 5.31
C TYR A 153 -27.44 -1.88 4.48
N GLU A 154 -28.64 -1.78 5.05
CA GLU A 154 -29.80 -1.15 4.45
C GLU A 154 -30.05 0.21 5.07
N ILE A 155 -30.10 1.24 4.25
CA ILE A 155 -30.30 2.63 4.64
C ILE A 155 -31.52 3.17 3.91
N ASN A 156 -32.52 3.57 4.67
CA ASN A 156 -33.73 4.17 4.12
C ASN A 156 -33.50 5.66 3.81
N LEU A 157 -33.92 6.06 2.62
CA LEU A 157 -33.85 7.44 2.14
C LEU A 157 -35.26 7.98 1.93
N GLN A 158 -35.60 9.08 2.61
CA GLN A 158 -36.90 9.76 2.45
C GLN A 158 -36.88 10.61 1.18
N PRO A 159 -38.06 10.91 0.59
CA PRO A 159 -38.18 11.92 -0.46
C PRO A 159 -37.61 13.28 -0.01
N ASN A 160 -36.87 13.93 -0.91
CA ASN A 160 -36.20 15.24 -0.67
C ASN A 160 -35.21 15.24 0.50
N GLU A 161 -34.63 14.08 0.82
CA GLU A 161 -33.62 13.94 1.87
C GLU A 161 -32.21 14.12 1.30
N GLU A 162 -31.42 14.95 2.01
CA GLU A 162 -29.96 14.96 1.88
C GLU A 162 -29.35 14.29 3.10
N LYS A 163 -28.51 13.29 2.90
CA LYS A 163 -27.94 12.47 3.97
C LYS A 163 -26.47 12.21 3.73
N THR A 164 -25.66 12.31 4.78
CA THR A 164 -24.27 11.86 4.77
C THR A 164 -24.14 10.62 5.61
N ILE A 165 -23.53 9.59 5.06
CA ILE A 165 -23.33 8.29 5.71
C ILE A 165 -21.84 7.96 5.64
N PHE A 166 -21.34 7.42 6.74
CA PHE A 166 -19.98 6.96 6.87
C PHE A 166 -19.93 5.45 7.03
N PHE A 167 -19.15 4.81 6.20
CA PHE A 167 -18.74 3.41 6.37
C PHE A 167 -17.29 3.38 6.80
N THR A 168 -16.96 2.62 7.82
CA THR A 168 -15.59 2.36 8.26
C THR A 168 -15.30 0.88 8.31
N CYS A 169 -14.09 0.49 7.94
CA CYS A 169 -13.61 -0.89 7.97
C CYS A 169 -12.14 -0.92 8.35
N GLY A 170 -11.74 -1.88 9.18
CA GLY A 170 -10.35 -2.02 9.60
C GLY A 170 -10.13 -3.14 10.60
N LEU A 171 -8.93 -3.18 11.17
CA LEU A 171 -8.55 -4.17 12.19
C LEU A 171 -8.69 -3.64 13.62
N GLU A 172 -9.02 -2.37 13.80
CA GLU A 172 -9.19 -1.74 15.11
C GLU A 172 -10.58 -2.01 15.71
N SER A 173 -10.62 -2.48 16.96
CA SER A 173 -11.88 -2.86 17.62
C SER A 173 -12.83 -1.69 17.92
N ASN A 174 -12.33 -0.45 17.94
CA ASN A 174 -13.09 0.78 18.17
C ASN A 174 -13.44 1.51 16.87
N ILE A 175 -13.64 0.78 15.80
CA ILE A 175 -13.87 1.27 14.44
C ILE A 175 -15.03 2.29 14.33
N GLU A 176 -16.03 2.19 15.19
CA GLU A 176 -17.16 3.13 15.26
C GLU A 176 -16.77 4.54 15.71
N ASN A 177 -15.61 4.68 16.35
CA ASN A 177 -15.08 5.97 16.78
C ASN A 177 -14.25 6.66 15.68
N ALA A 178 -13.98 5.97 14.58
CA ALA A 178 -13.26 6.52 13.44
C ALA A 178 -14.10 7.62 12.78
N ASN A 179 -13.61 8.85 12.85
CA ASN A 179 -14.30 10.01 12.28
C ASN A 179 -13.81 10.25 10.85
N VAL A 180 -14.59 9.80 9.86
CA VAL A 180 -14.24 9.88 8.43
C VAL A 180 -14.04 11.32 7.95
N GLU A 181 -14.79 12.30 8.47
CA GLU A 181 -14.58 13.71 8.11
C GLU A 181 -13.22 14.21 8.58
N ASN A 182 -12.83 13.83 9.80
CA ASN A 182 -11.49 14.15 10.31
C ASN A 182 -10.39 13.42 9.53
N MET A 183 -10.60 12.16 9.14
CA MET A 183 -9.67 11.41 8.29
C MET A 183 -9.42 12.15 6.98
N LEU A 184 -10.48 12.54 6.28
CA LEU A 184 -10.41 13.33 5.05
C LEU A 184 -9.67 14.66 5.25
N LYS A 185 -10.02 15.39 6.30
CA LYS A 185 -9.41 16.69 6.62
C LYS A 185 -7.93 16.56 6.97
N ASN A 186 -7.58 15.61 7.83
CA ASN A 186 -6.22 15.40 8.30
C ASN A 186 -5.31 14.98 7.15
N GLU A 187 -5.76 14.04 6.33
CA GLU A 187 -5.00 13.57 5.19
C GLU A 187 -4.81 14.67 4.14
N LYS A 188 -5.86 15.43 3.84
CA LYS A 188 -5.74 16.60 2.97
C LYS A 188 -4.69 17.59 3.49
N ASN A 189 -4.72 17.90 4.77
CA ASN A 189 -3.76 18.81 5.39
C ASN A 189 -2.33 18.23 5.35
N ARG A 190 -2.18 16.92 5.57
CA ARG A 190 -0.89 16.22 5.52
C ARG A 190 -0.27 16.31 4.13
N ILE A 191 -1.02 15.96 3.11
CA ILE A 191 -0.54 16.02 1.71
C ILE A 191 -0.24 17.47 1.30
N GLN A 192 -1.08 18.43 1.69
CA GLN A 192 -0.81 19.85 1.42
C GLN A 192 0.49 20.33 2.05
N LYS A 193 0.84 19.88 3.26
CA LYS A 193 2.13 20.19 3.90
C LYS A 193 3.30 19.61 3.11
N ILE A 194 3.20 18.37 2.62
CA ILE A 194 4.24 17.77 1.77
C ILE A 194 4.45 18.62 0.52
N ILE A 195 3.37 19.01 -0.16
CA ILE A 195 3.44 19.86 -1.35
C ILE A 195 4.08 21.23 -1.05
N GLN A 196 3.68 21.86 0.06
CA GLN A 196 4.21 23.18 0.46
C GLN A 196 5.70 23.13 0.79
N ASN A 197 6.15 22.09 1.47
CA ASN A 197 7.54 21.94 1.92
C ASN A 197 8.48 21.53 0.78
N ALA A 198 7.98 20.87 -0.26
CA ALA A 198 8.82 20.38 -1.35
C ALA A 198 9.63 21.50 -2.02
N GLU A 199 10.91 21.22 -2.23
CA GLU A 199 11.88 22.15 -2.82
C GLU A 199 11.88 22.05 -4.35
N VAL A 200 10.83 22.62 -4.95
CA VAL A 200 10.63 22.65 -6.40
C VAL A 200 10.50 24.10 -6.83
N SER A 201 11.23 24.49 -7.86
CA SER A 201 11.33 25.89 -8.33
C SER A 201 10.00 26.44 -8.84
N THR A 202 9.21 25.59 -9.49
CA THR A 202 7.86 25.87 -9.95
C THR A 202 6.96 24.76 -9.48
N LYS A 203 5.72 25.07 -9.04
CA LYS A 203 4.75 24.05 -8.65
C LYS A 203 3.63 24.03 -9.69
N THR A 204 4.00 23.52 -10.87
CA THR A 204 3.01 23.20 -11.90
C THR A 204 2.07 22.10 -11.43
N GLU A 205 0.97 21.90 -12.11
CA GLU A 205 0.03 20.80 -11.82
C GLU A 205 0.75 19.45 -11.86
N PHE A 206 1.57 19.22 -12.88
CA PHE A 206 2.35 18.00 -13.05
C PHE A 206 3.33 17.76 -11.89
N GLU A 207 4.10 18.78 -11.49
CA GLU A 207 5.01 18.68 -10.35
C GLU A 207 4.28 18.44 -9.03
N THR A 208 3.11 19.05 -8.87
CA THR A 208 2.25 18.82 -7.70
C THR A 208 1.78 17.36 -7.63
N GLU A 209 1.36 16.79 -8.76
CA GLU A 209 0.99 15.37 -8.82
C GLU A 209 2.17 14.44 -8.54
N LEU A 210 3.37 14.74 -9.04
CA LEU A 210 4.58 14.00 -8.71
C LEU A 210 4.91 14.06 -7.22
N ILE A 211 4.79 15.22 -6.58
CA ILE A 211 5.02 15.37 -5.13
C ILE A 211 4.01 14.53 -4.34
N LYS A 212 2.72 14.55 -4.70
CA LYS A 212 1.71 13.68 -4.09
C LYS A 212 2.09 12.20 -4.25
N ALA A 213 2.51 11.80 -5.45
CA ALA A 213 2.88 10.42 -5.74
C ALA A 213 4.07 9.93 -4.89
N THR A 214 5.01 10.81 -4.51
CA THR A 214 6.16 10.42 -3.66
C THR A 214 5.75 9.83 -2.33
N ASP A 215 4.59 10.20 -1.81
CA ASP A 215 4.10 9.75 -0.51
C ASP A 215 3.64 8.29 -0.53
N GLN A 216 3.20 7.80 -1.68
CA GLN A 216 2.69 6.43 -1.84
C GLN A 216 3.78 5.36 -1.67
N PHE A 217 5.06 5.74 -1.74
CA PHE A 217 6.19 4.84 -1.58
C PHE A 217 6.72 4.78 -0.14
N VAL A 218 6.26 5.66 0.73
CA VAL A 218 6.72 5.77 2.12
C VAL A 218 5.82 4.96 3.02
N VAL A 219 6.37 3.96 3.69
CA VAL A 219 5.64 3.10 4.61
C VAL A 219 6.36 2.97 5.94
N TYR A 220 5.60 2.82 7.03
CA TYR A 220 6.13 2.47 8.33
C TYR A 220 6.15 0.96 8.50
N ARG A 221 7.30 0.42 8.92
CA ARG A 221 7.46 -1.02 9.18
C ARG A 221 7.49 -1.27 10.68
N PRO A 222 6.43 -1.83 11.27
CA PRO A 222 6.39 -2.12 12.71
C PRO A 222 7.55 -3.01 13.19
N ALA A 223 7.98 -3.96 12.35
CA ALA A 223 9.10 -4.86 12.67
C ALA A 223 10.45 -4.13 12.88
N PHE A 224 10.61 -2.96 12.28
CA PHE A 224 11.82 -2.14 12.40
C PHE A 224 11.61 -0.90 13.25
N GLU A 225 10.36 -0.55 13.56
CA GLU A 225 9.92 0.70 14.20
C GLU A 225 10.43 1.95 13.44
N LEU A 226 10.58 1.85 12.12
CA LEU A 226 11.13 2.87 11.24
C LEU A 226 10.35 2.91 9.92
N HIS A 227 10.44 4.04 9.23
CA HIS A 227 9.96 4.16 7.86
C HIS A 227 10.94 3.49 6.88
N THR A 228 10.38 3.02 5.77
CA THR A 228 11.10 2.49 4.62
C THR A 228 10.44 2.95 3.33
N LEU A 229 11.09 2.68 2.20
CA LEU A 229 10.56 2.93 0.87
C LEU A 229 10.25 1.60 0.19
N ILE A 230 9.01 1.44 -0.28
CA ILE A 230 8.61 0.29 -1.08
C ILE A 230 8.81 0.56 -2.57
N ALA A 231 9.03 -0.49 -3.35
CA ALA A 231 9.16 -0.36 -4.81
C ALA A 231 7.81 -0.13 -5.51
N GLY A 232 6.69 -0.41 -4.85
CA GLY A 232 5.35 -0.02 -5.29
C GLY A 232 4.24 -0.96 -4.86
N TYR A 233 3.10 -0.38 -4.47
CA TYR A 233 1.87 -1.12 -4.21
C TYR A 233 1.31 -1.75 -5.49
N PRO A 234 0.62 -2.92 -5.38
CA PRO A 234 0.48 -3.77 -4.20
C PRO A 234 1.53 -4.88 -4.10
N TRP A 235 2.43 -5.04 -5.08
CA TRP A 235 3.22 -6.26 -5.23
C TRP A 235 4.65 -6.19 -4.74
N PHE A 236 5.20 -4.98 -4.55
CA PHE A 236 6.62 -4.81 -4.24
C PHE A 236 6.81 -4.25 -2.85
N LEU A 237 7.65 -4.92 -2.08
CA LEU A 237 8.06 -4.46 -0.76
C LEU A 237 9.27 -3.50 -0.83
N ASP A 238 9.96 -3.37 0.28
CA ASP A 238 11.13 -2.54 0.43
C ASP A 238 12.39 -3.23 -0.14
N TRP A 239 12.80 -2.76 -1.31
CA TRP A 239 14.03 -3.18 -1.97
C TRP A 239 15.12 -2.15 -1.73
N GLY A 240 16.32 -2.62 -1.30
CA GLY A 240 17.43 -1.74 -0.94
C GLY A 240 17.91 -0.87 -2.09
N ARG A 241 18.09 -1.45 -3.26
CA ARG A 241 18.45 -0.72 -4.48
C ARG A 241 17.43 0.36 -4.83
N ASP A 242 16.16 -0.02 -4.87
CA ASP A 242 15.06 0.86 -5.23
C ASP A 242 14.93 2.01 -4.24
N SER A 243 14.99 1.69 -2.94
CA SER A 243 14.96 2.68 -1.86
C SER A 243 16.11 3.68 -1.98
N LEU A 244 17.33 3.21 -2.24
CA LEU A 244 18.50 4.07 -2.34
C LEU A 244 18.46 4.93 -3.61
N LEU A 245 18.11 4.37 -4.76
CA LEU A 245 18.01 5.13 -6.00
C LEU A 245 16.94 6.22 -5.95
N SER A 246 15.83 5.95 -5.30
CA SER A 246 14.68 6.87 -5.23
C SER A 246 14.72 7.86 -4.05
N LEU A 247 15.57 7.65 -3.05
CA LEU A 247 15.60 8.41 -1.79
C LEU A 247 15.67 9.92 -1.99
N GLU A 248 16.52 10.41 -2.91
CA GLU A 248 16.65 11.85 -3.17
C GLU A 248 15.32 12.43 -3.66
N GLY A 249 14.72 11.83 -4.70
CA GLY A 249 13.47 12.31 -5.29
C GLY A 249 12.29 12.20 -4.34
N LEU A 250 12.15 11.07 -3.66
CA LEU A 250 11.02 10.80 -2.77
C LEU A 250 11.09 11.60 -1.48
N LEU A 251 12.26 11.73 -0.86
CA LEU A 251 12.39 12.25 0.51
C LEU A 251 13.17 13.56 0.61
N LEU A 252 14.34 13.67 -0.03
CA LEU A 252 15.19 14.86 0.14
C LEU A 252 14.60 16.08 -0.57
N LYS A 253 14.11 15.93 -1.80
CA LYS A 253 13.44 17.00 -2.56
C LYS A 253 12.11 17.44 -1.93
N THR A 254 11.46 16.54 -1.19
CA THR A 254 10.23 16.86 -0.46
C THR A 254 10.47 17.31 0.99
N LYS A 255 11.75 17.48 1.39
CA LYS A 255 12.20 17.90 2.75
C LYS A 255 11.72 16.99 3.87
N ARG A 256 11.51 15.70 3.58
CA ARG A 256 11.19 14.67 4.58
C ARG A 256 12.46 14.06 5.15
N TYR A 257 13.34 14.91 5.70
CA TYR A 257 14.68 14.53 6.14
C TYR A 257 14.68 13.55 7.32
N ASP A 258 13.71 13.64 8.22
CA ASP A 258 13.57 12.69 9.33
C ASP A 258 13.28 11.29 8.82
N ILE A 259 12.38 11.16 7.83
CA ILE A 259 12.08 9.88 7.18
C ILE A 259 13.29 9.37 6.39
N ALA A 260 14.00 10.24 5.68
CA ALA A 260 15.23 9.87 4.98
C ALA A 260 16.28 9.31 5.96
N LYS A 261 16.43 9.92 7.13
CA LYS A 261 17.28 9.45 8.22
C LYS A 261 16.89 8.05 8.68
N GLU A 262 15.61 7.79 8.88
CA GLU A 262 15.10 6.48 9.28
C GLU A 262 15.37 5.41 8.22
N VAL A 263 15.13 5.70 6.94
CA VAL A 263 15.41 4.78 5.83
C VAL A 263 16.92 4.43 5.78
N LEU A 264 17.79 5.44 5.86
CA LEU A 264 19.25 5.23 5.89
C LEU A 264 19.69 4.41 7.12
N LEU A 265 19.06 4.65 8.27
CA LEU A 265 19.33 3.92 9.50
C LEU A 265 18.90 2.45 9.39
N THR A 266 17.75 2.17 8.76
CA THR A 266 17.28 0.80 8.50
C THR A 266 18.28 0.04 7.64
N MET A 267 18.77 0.65 6.55
CA MET A 267 19.81 0.06 5.70
C MET A 267 21.10 -0.20 6.50
N ALA A 268 21.56 0.80 7.25
CA ALA A 268 22.81 0.71 8.00
C ALA A 268 22.77 -0.32 9.14
N LYS A 269 21.65 -0.46 9.86
CA LYS A 269 21.49 -1.43 10.95
C LYS A 269 21.60 -2.88 10.45
N ASN A 270 21.16 -3.15 9.25
CA ASN A 270 21.08 -4.50 8.68
C ASN A 270 22.30 -4.87 7.79
N ILE A 271 23.37 -4.08 7.80
CA ILE A 271 24.60 -4.43 7.05
C ILE A 271 25.24 -5.67 7.66
N LYS A 272 25.47 -6.69 6.83
CA LYS A 272 26.16 -7.94 7.18
C LYS A 272 27.29 -8.23 6.19
N CYS A 273 28.48 -8.52 6.69
CA CYS A 273 29.67 -8.76 5.86
C CYS A 273 29.92 -7.68 4.79
N GLY A 274 29.59 -6.41 5.06
CA GLY A 274 29.73 -5.31 4.12
C GLY A 274 28.62 -5.22 3.07
N LEU A 275 27.58 -6.03 3.14
CA LEU A 275 26.43 -5.96 2.24
C LEU A 275 25.23 -5.29 2.91
N VAL A 276 24.63 -4.32 2.22
CA VAL A 276 23.32 -3.77 2.50
C VAL A 276 22.27 -4.74 2.00
N PRO A 277 21.20 -5.02 2.76
CA PRO A 277 20.10 -5.85 2.26
C PRO A 277 19.52 -5.30 0.97
N ASN A 278 19.32 -6.16 -0.01
CA ASN A 278 18.58 -5.79 -1.22
C ASN A 278 17.07 -5.90 -1.06
N GLY A 279 16.60 -6.60 -0.03
CA GLY A 279 15.19 -6.73 0.32
C GLY A 279 15.04 -7.48 1.63
N TYR A 280 13.79 -7.73 1.99
CA TYR A 280 13.42 -8.50 3.18
C TYR A 280 12.40 -9.56 2.80
N SER A 281 12.52 -10.75 3.41
CA SER A 281 11.55 -11.82 3.25
C SER A 281 10.18 -11.38 3.75
N GLU A 282 9.12 -11.71 3.03
CA GLU A 282 7.74 -11.41 3.40
C GLU A 282 7.26 -12.21 4.61
N GLU A 283 7.79 -13.44 4.77
CA GLU A 283 7.35 -14.35 5.81
C GLU A 283 7.90 -13.98 7.20
N ASP A 284 9.20 -13.64 7.28
CA ASP A 284 9.90 -13.49 8.56
C ASP A 284 10.74 -12.22 8.68
N ASN A 285 10.61 -11.29 7.74
CA ASN A 285 11.34 -10.03 7.66
C ASN A 285 12.88 -10.20 7.67
N LYS A 286 13.39 -11.37 7.28
CA LYS A 286 14.83 -11.59 7.19
C LYS A 286 15.45 -10.84 6.02
N PRO A 287 16.58 -10.17 6.23
CA PRO A 287 17.26 -9.46 5.16
C PRO A 287 17.86 -10.42 4.13
N LEU A 288 17.74 -10.06 2.85
CA LEU A 288 18.27 -10.77 1.69
C LEU A 288 19.51 -10.02 1.17
N TYR A 289 20.64 -10.72 1.01
CA TYR A 289 21.94 -10.13 0.63
C TYR A 289 22.38 -10.50 -0.78
N ASN A 290 21.46 -10.48 -1.74
CA ASN A 290 21.68 -10.90 -3.12
C ASN A 290 22.02 -9.71 -4.07
N SER A 291 22.71 -8.68 -3.60
CA SER A 291 23.01 -7.47 -4.37
C SER A 291 24.43 -6.98 -4.11
N VAL A 292 25.13 -6.60 -5.18
CA VAL A 292 26.45 -5.96 -5.10
C VAL A 292 26.34 -4.43 -5.09
N ASP A 293 25.33 -3.87 -5.67
CA ASP A 293 25.21 -2.43 -5.92
C ASP A 293 24.57 -1.64 -4.77
N ALA A 294 23.66 -2.23 -3.99
CA ALA A 294 23.00 -1.53 -2.90
C ALA A 294 23.99 -0.95 -1.88
N SER A 295 25.06 -1.70 -1.55
CA SER A 295 26.11 -1.23 -0.63
C SER A 295 26.89 -0.03 -1.19
N LEU A 296 27.11 0.03 -2.49
CA LEU A 296 27.81 1.12 -3.16
C LEU A 296 26.88 2.36 -3.29
N LEU A 297 25.62 2.15 -3.61
CA LEU A 297 24.60 3.21 -3.68
C LEU A 297 24.41 3.92 -2.33
N LEU A 298 24.62 3.20 -1.22
CA LEU A 298 24.51 3.81 0.12
C LEU A 298 25.47 4.99 0.29
N PHE A 299 26.72 4.91 -0.22
CA PHE A 299 27.67 6.02 -0.13
C PHE A 299 27.15 7.27 -0.84
N GLU A 300 26.61 7.11 -2.05
CA GLU A 300 26.04 8.21 -2.81
C GLU A 300 24.88 8.88 -2.06
N GLN A 301 23.98 8.07 -1.50
CA GLN A 301 22.82 8.60 -0.81
C GLN A 301 23.17 9.27 0.53
N ILE A 302 24.19 8.77 1.25
CA ILE A 302 24.72 9.46 2.45
C ILE A 302 25.31 10.80 2.06
N GLN A 303 26.07 10.89 0.97
CA GLN A 303 26.60 12.16 0.50
C GLN A 303 25.47 13.15 0.14
N LYS A 304 24.44 12.68 -0.58
CA LYS A 304 23.27 13.50 -0.89
C LYS A 304 22.57 13.97 0.38
N TYR A 305 22.30 13.06 1.32
CA TYR A 305 21.69 13.40 2.60
C TYR A 305 22.47 14.51 3.31
N LEU A 306 23.80 14.40 3.41
CA LEU A 306 24.65 15.42 4.00
C LEU A 306 24.60 16.75 3.26
N ASN A 307 24.53 16.73 1.93
CA ASN A 307 24.42 17.95 1.11
C ASN A 307 23.10 18.70 1.38
N TYR A 308 22.01 17.98 1.64
CA TYR A 308 20.71 18.59 1.94
C TYR A 308 20.54 19.00 3.40
N THR A 309 21.15 18.28 4.33
CA THR A 309 20.86 18.43 5.76
C THR A 309 22.01 19.00 6.59
N GLY A 310 23.26 18.74 6.20
CA GLY A 310 24.44 19.01 7.03
C GLY A 310 24.53 18.17 8.31
N ASP A 311 23.75 17.10 8.46
CA ASP A 311 23.66 16.26 9.67
C ASP A 311 24.84 15.28 9.77
N TYR A 312 26.04 15.82 9.95
CA TYR A 312 27.29 15.04 10.08
C TYR A 312 27.32 14.22 11.37
N GLU A 313 26.66 14.66 12.44
CA GLU A 313 26.63 13.93 13.71
C GLU A 313 25.90 12.59 13.56
N PHE A 314 24.74 12.57 12.90
CA PHE A 314 24.01 11.34 12.61
C PHE A 314 24.87 10.35 11.82
N VAL A 315 25.50 10.82 10.75
CA VAL A 315 26.33 9.95 9.91
C VAL A 315 27.53 9.42 10.69
N LYS A 316 28.19 10.25 11.48
CA LYS A 316 29.33 9.88 12.32
C LYS A 316 28.96 8.82 13.37
N GLU A 317 27.84 8.99 14.06
CA GLU A 317 27.44 8.11 15.16
C GLU A 317 26.87 6.76 14.65
N HIS A 318 26.11 6.77 13.56
CA HIS A 318 25.32 5.59 13.19
C HIS A 318 25.79 4.88 11.92
N ILE A 319 26.48 5.57 11.02
CA ILE A 319 26.74 5.09 9.66
C ILE A 319 28.23 4.97 9.33
N TYR A 320 29.06 5.92 9.72
CA TYR A 320 30.45 6.04 9.26
C TYR A 320 31.30 4.77 9.45
N ASP A 321 31.26 4.14 10.61
CA ASP A 321 32.02 2.89 10.82
C ASP A 321 31.53 1.73 9.97
N LYS A 322 30.26 1.73 9.61
CA LYS A 322 29.67 0.73 8.71
C LYS A 322 30.15 0.95 7.27
N LEU A 323 30.26 2.20 6.82
CA LEU A 323 30.83 2.54 5.51
C LEU A 323 32.29 2.05 5.39
N LYS A 324 33.10 2.25 6.43
CA LYS A 324 34.48 1.71 6.46
C LYS A 324 34.48 0.19 6.31
N LYS A 325 33.62 -0.51 7.05
CA LYS A 325 33.47 -1.96 6.95
C LYS A 325 33.04 -2.43 5.57
N ILE A 326 32.17 -1.70 4.88
CA ILE A 326 31.80 -2.01 3.48
C ILE A 326 33.07 -2.00 2.62
N ILE A 327 33.87 -0.91 2.67
CA ILE A 327 35.11 -0.80 1.89
C ILE A 327 36.09 -1.94 2.21
N GLU A 328 36.31 -2.25 3.48
CA GLU A 328 37.20 -3.34 3.90
C GLU A 328 36.74 -4.70 3.36
N ASN A 329 35.44 -5.00 3.47
CA ASN A 329 34.91 -6.27 2.99
C ASN A 329 34.99 -6.38 1.47
N TYR A 330 34.66 -5.32 0.70
CA TYR A 330 34.79 -5.33 -0.75
C TYR A 330 36.26 -5.54 -1.21
N LYS A 331 37.22 -4.98 -0.48
CA LYS A 331 38.67 -5.19 -0.75
C LYS A 331 39.11 -6.64 -0.44
N ASN A 332 38.58 -7.21 0.64
CA ASN A 332 39.01 -8.53 1.10
C ASN A 332 38.26 -9.70 0.43
N GLY A 333 37.15 -9.39 -0.24
CA GLY A 333 36.24 -10.37 -0.81
C GLY A 333 35.07 -10.69 0.13
N ILE A 334 33.91 -10.94 -0.46
CA ILE A 334 32.66 -11.32 0.23
C ILE A 334 32.09 -12.55 -0.45
N ASP A 335 31.81 -13.56 0.36
CA ASP A 335 31.10 -14.76 -0.07
C ASP A 335 29.94 -15.01 0.88
N LEU A 336 28.88 -14.24 0.69
CA LEU A 336 27.62 -14.34 1.42
C LEU A 336 26.49 -14.53 0.39
N ASP A 337 25.66 -15.54 0.58
CA ASP A 337 24.56 -15.88 -0.34
C ASP A 337 25.02 -16.03 -1.81
N ASP A 338 26.18 -16.68 -2.04
CA ASP A 338 26.81 -16.93 -3.34
C ASP A 338 27.19 -15.67 -4.15
N ASN A 339 27.25 -14.49 -3.52
CA ASN A 339 27.59 -13.25 -4.21
C ASN A 339 28.99 -13.22 -4.82
N ASN A 340 29.94 -13.95 -4.23
CA ASN A 340 31.31 -14.09 -4.73
C ASN A 340 31.95 -12.76 -5.17
N ILE A 341 31.87 -11.75 -4.30
CA ILE A 341 32.40 -10.41 -4.57
C ILE A 341 33.90 -10.40 -4.36
N LYS A 342 34.68 -9.93 -5.32
CA LYS A 342 36.13 -9.85 -5.27
C LYS A 342 36.65 -8.57 -5.89
N LEU A 343 37.75 -8.06 -5.35
CA LEU A 343 38.54 -7.03 -5.99
C LEU A 343 39.59 -7.69 -6.87
N ASP A 344 39.52 -7.43 -8.17
CA ASP A 344 40.49 -7.96 -9.13
C ASP A 344 41.78 -7.15 -9.15
N LYS A 345 42.79 -7.67 -9.87
CA LYS A 345 44.16 -7.06 -9.97
C LYS A 345 44.13 -5.66 -10.61
N ASP A 346 43.14 -5.38 -11.40
CA ASP A 346 42.90 -4.08 -12.04
C ASP A 346 42.07 -3.10 -11.16
N PHE A 347 41.82 -3.48 -9.92
CA PHE A 347 41.02 -2.74 -8.95
C PHE A 347 39.53 -2.60 -9.31
N LEU A 348 39.01 -3.46 -10.18
CA LEU A 348 37.60 -3.57 -10.47
C LEU A 348 36.96 -4.62 -9.57
N ILE A 349 35.66 -4.46 -9.31
CA ILE A 349 34.86 -5.41 -8.56
C ILE A 349 34.28 -6.43 -9.53
N SER A 350 34.60 -7.70 -9.31
CA SER A 350 33.90 -8.83 -9.92
C SER A 350 32.93 -9.43 -8.90
N SER A 351 31.77 -9.90 -9.34
CA SER A 351 30.75 -10.50 -8.46
C SER A 351 29.87 -11.49 -9.21
N GLY A 352 29.26 -12.37 -8.46
CA GLY A 352 28.21 -13.26 -8.93
C GLY A 352 28.68 -14.60 -9.40
N THR A 353 27.71 -15.47 -9.58
CA THR A 353 27.80 -16.80 -10.16
C THR A 353 26.68 -16.93 -11.20
N GLU A 354 26.62 -18.06 -11.91
CA GLU A 354 25.50 -18.36 -12.82
C GLU A 354 24.11 -18.41 -12.16
N ASN A 355 24.08 -18.46 -10.82
CA ASN A 355 22.85 -18.57 -10.02
C ASN A 355 22.45 -17.27 -9.34
N THR A 356 23.27 -16.21 -9.38
CA THR A 356 23.07 -14.98 -8.63
C THR A 356 22.67 -13.82 -9.52
N GLN A 357 21.79 -12.95 -8.99
CA GLN A 357 21.25 -11.76 -9.65
C GLN A 357 21.67 -10.53 -8.85
N ASN A 358 22.94 -10.14 -8.99
CA ASN A 358 23.59 -9.17 -8.12
C ASN A 358 23.32 -7.70 -8.47
N THR A 359 22.67 -7.43 -9.60
CA THR A 359 22.36 -6.07 -10.06
C THR A 359 20.90 -5.95 -10.49
N TRP A 360 20.51 -4.79 -11.02
CA TRP A 360 19.19 -4.55 -11.60
C TRP A 360 18.87 -5.45 -12.82
N MET A 361 19.90 -6.01 -13.47
CA MET A 361 19.75 -7.00 -14.55
C MET A 361 19.54 -8.40 -13.93
N ASP A 362 18.36 -8.62 -13.39
CA ASP A 362 18.01 -9.78 -12.58
C ASP A 362 17.12 -10.82 -13.29
N ALA A 363 16.86 -10.62 -14.60
CA ALA A 363 16.13 -11.57 -15.40
C ALA A 363 17.00 -12.82 -15.71
N LYS A 364 16.38 -13.99 -15.60
CA LYS A 364 17.02 -15.26 -15.98
C LYS A 364 16.67 -15.65 -17.41
N THR A 365 17.67 -16.05 -18.18
CA THR A 365 17.49 -16.62 -19.51
C THR A 365 17.95 -18.07 -19.48
N TYR A 366 17.08 -19.00 -19.84
CA TYR A 366 17.34 -20.45 -19.77
C TYR A 366 17.81 -20.94 -18.38
N GLY A 367 17.33 -20.29 -17.30
CA GLY A 367 17.70 -20.64 -15.94
C GLY A 367 19.04 -20.07 -15.45
N ILE A 368 19.76 -19.30 -16.28
CA ILE A 368 21.00 -18.61 -15.94
C ILE A 368 20.68 -17.14 -15.65
N ALA A 369 21.20 -16.62 -14.52
CA ALA A 369 21.03 -15.24 -14.07
C ALA A 369 21.92 -14.26 -14.87
#